data_ced4e35071320c217dc5f0cb0a87eb6d
#
_entry.id   ced4e35071320c217dc5f0cb0a87eb6d
#
_cell.length_a   1.000
_cell.length_b   1.000
_cell.length_c   1.000
_cell.angle_alpha   90.00
_cell.angle_beta   90.00
_cell.angle_gamma   90.00
#
_symmetry.space_group_name_H-M   'P 1'
#
loop_
_entity.id
_entity.type
_entity.pdbx_description
1 polymer ?
#
loop_
_entity_poly.entity_id
_entity_poly.type
_entity_poly.pdbx_seq_one_letter_code
_entity_poly.pdbx_strand_id
1 'polypeptide(L)'
;MPLATLQDMFVRFPLPPGQDAYADIDGRRMHPFVVEQANISRKYRDAGHPKFWGRIIGTSADAEDVEWMIARFKAAGLSDVHAQAFDLVPQWFPQSWDVSVSAGGKTIALESAQPDYGAVGTDAAGLDLEAVYVGLGSEADFAGRDVKGKAVFVFTMLGAPSEGAVRRADAKGAAAIIEVNMLPGNARYQAYPSGTKAPAFTVGHDDGVAARDAIAATPAGQAARVKVKLDVRRVPNLKTAQIWGTLPGATDETIYIFAHRDGWFDASGDNAGGVASMLGLAEHLAKIPQAQRRRTMMVVALDGHHNSGEGSAVGNKWLVENRQKLFAKTALAINIEHPSTVQTQSRPRYYNANEIVWGNTYMPQQWYAGGPSRPELQSIAANAFKLFGATMDLYPSPVPPASDMSSFFRFVPGIDTSEFHHYFHTDLETPQTVPWTGLEASTRAYAKIIDEVNKLPLRAFQRPEEPTPTQPGR
;
A
#
# COMPACT_ATOMS: atom_id res chain seq x y z
N MET A 1 -25.84 -21.66 -12.48
CA MET A 1 -24.82 -20.80 -13.14
C MET A 1 -23.76 -20.53 -12.09
N PRO A 2 -22.46 -20.65 -12.40
CA PRO A 2 -21.45 -20.17 -11.47
C PRO A 2 -21.68 -18.68 -11.24
N LEU A 3 -21.58 -18.24 -9.97
CA LEU A 3 -21.60 -16.82 -9.65
C LEU A 3 -20.45 -16.17 -10.42
N ALA A 4 -20.73 -15.05 -11.08
CA ALA A 4 -19.69 -14.25 -11.73
C ALA A 4 -18.62 -13.88 -10.71
N THR A 5 -17.36 -14.01 -11.08
CA THR A 5 -16.26 -13.54 -10.24
C THR A 5 -16.23 -12.01 -10.23
N LEU A 6 -15.59 -11.39 -9.25
CA LEU A 6 -15.37 -9.94 -9.25
C LEU A 6 -14.74 -9.45 -10.56
N GLN A 7 -13.84 -10.24 -11.13
CA GLN A 7 -13.18 -9.93 -12.40
C GLN A 7 -14.15 -9.89 -13.59
N ASP A 8 -15.22 -10.68 -13.56
CA ASP A 8 -16.23 -10.69 -14.62
C ASP A 8 -17.13 -9.45 -14.60
N MET A 9 -17.07 -8.67 -13.52
CA MET A 9 -17.84 -7.42 -13.36
C MET A 9 -17.17 -6.22 -14.02
N PHE A 10 -15.91 -6.33 -14.46
CA PHE A 10 -15.16 -5.24 -15.06
C PHE A 10 -15.05 -5.39 -16.57
N VAL A 11 -15.39 -4.30 -17.27
CA VAL A 11 -15.34 -4.27 -18.73
C VAL A 11 -13.90 -4.16 -19.20
N ARG A 12 -13.48 -5.06 -20.09
CA ARG A 12 -12.24 -4.89 -20.82
C ARG A 12 -12.41 -3.83 -21.90
N PHE A 13 -11.63 -2.76 -21.85
CA PHE A 13 -11.58 -1.79 -22.94
C PHE A 13 -10.90 -2.40 -24.17
N PRO A 14 -11.51 -2.23 -25.37
CA PRO A 14 -10.87 -2.70 -26.59
C PRO A 14 -9.57 -1.91 -26.84
N LEU A 15 -8.62 -2.56 -27.51
CA LEU A 15 -7.43 -1.87 -27.94
C LEU A 15 -7.82 -0.77 -28.96
N PRO A 16 -7.44 0.51 -28.73
CA PRO A 16 -7.81 1.58 -29.63
C PRO A 16 -7.20 1.39 -31.02
N PRO A 17 -7.87 1.85 -32.09
CA PRO A 17 -7.31 1.80 -33.46
C PRO A 17 -5.91 2.43 -33.52
N GLY A 18 -5.00 1.75 -34.22
CA GLY A 18 -3.61 2.19 -34.38
C GLY A 18 -2.71 2.01 -33.16
N GLN A 19 -3.17 1.28 -32.14
CA GLN A 19 -2.37 0.94 -30.95
C GLN A 19 -1.94 -0.52 -30.91
N ASP A 20 -1.83 -1.19 -32.06
CA ASP A 20 -1.49 -2.61 -32.19
C ASP A 20 -0.14 -2.96 -31.56
N ALA A 21 0.77 -2.00 -31.45
CA ALA A 21 2.06 -2.14 -30.79
C ALA A 21 1.94 -2.59 -29.31
N TYR A 22 0.79 -2.34 -28.65
CA TYR A 22 0.55 -2.69 -27.25
C TYR A 22 -0.37 -3.93 -27.10
N ALA A 23 -0.66 -4.64 -28.20
CA ALA A 23 -1.57 -5.80 -28.19
C ALA A 23 -1.03 -6.99 -27.36
N ASP A 24 0.28 -7.09 -27.20
CA ASP A 24 0.95 -8.14 -26.44
C ASP A 24 0.92 -7.93 -24.92
N ILE A 25 0.54 -6.73 -24.46
CA ILE A 25 0.28 -6.45 -23.04
C ILE A 25 -1.12 -6.98 -22.72
N ASP A 26 -1.15 -8.12 -22.03
CA ASP A 26 -2.38 -8.84 -21.66
C ASP A 26 -2.45 -9.03 -20.14
N GLY A 27 -3.48 -8.47 -19.52
CA GLY A 27 -3.72 -8.55 -18.10
C GLY A 27 -3.87 -9.97 -17.56
N ARG A 28 -4.43 -10.90 -18.39
CA ARG A 28 -4.55 -12.31 -18.02
C ARG A 28 -3.20 -13.01 -17.89
N ARG A 29 -2.16 -12.52 -18.56
CA ARG A 29 -0.79 -13.04 -18.42
C ARG A 29 -0.08 -12.44 -17.21
N MET A 30 -0.44 -11.23 -16.81
CA MET A 30 0.12 -10.53 -15.66
C MET A 30 -0.49 -10.97 -14.32
N HIS A 31 -1.80 -11.20 -14.28
CA HIS A 31 -2.51 -11.58 -13.06
C HIS A 31 -1.95 -12.82 -12.32
N PRO A 32 -1.46 -13.88 -13.01
CA PRO A 32 -0.74 -14.97 -12.34
C PRO A 32 0.42 -14.52 -11.45
N PHE A 33 1.13 -13.43 -11.80
CA PHE A 33 2.21 -12.90 -10.95
C PHE A 33 1.68 -12.35 -9.62
N VAL A 34 0.46 -11.79 -9.60
CA VAL A 34 -0.20 -11.39 -8.35
C VAL A 34 -0.49 -12.63 -7.49
N VAL A 35 -1.02 -13.69 -8.11
CA VAL A 35 -1.33 -14.95 -7.40
C VAL A 35 -0.07 -15.61 -6.84
N GLU A 36 1.02 -15.63 -7.58
CA GLU A 36 2.29 -16.22 -7.14
C GLU A 36 2.84 -15.50 -5.92
N GLN A 37 2.84 -14.15 -5.93
CA GLN A 37 3.29 -13.35 -4.79
C GLN A 37 2.39 -13.55 -3.56
N ALA A 38 1.06 -13.58 -3.74
CA ALA A 38 0.13 -13.89 -2.66
C ALA A 38 0.40 -15.29 -2.07
N ASN A 39 0.77 -16.27 -2.89
CA ASN A 39 1.10 -17.61 -2.43
C ASN A 39 2.39 -17.66 -1.59
N ILE A 40 3.40 -16.82 -1.89
CA ILE A 40 4.58 -16.65 -1.03
C ILE A 40 4.15 -16.16 0.35
N SER A 41 3.30 -15.13 0.41
CA SER A 41 2.74 -14.61 1.67
C SER A 41 1.97 -15.67 2.45
N ARG A 42 1.09 -16.43 1.78
CA ARG A 42 0.27 -17.49 2.38
C ARG A 42 1.11 -18.65 2.91
N LYS A 43 2.17 -19.03 2.20
CA LYS A 43 3.13 -20.04 2.66
C LYS A 43 3.78 -19.65 3.98
N TYR A 44 4.16 -18.39 4.13
CA TYR A 44 4.69 -17.86 5.39
C TYR A 44 3.65 -17.90 6.51
N ARG A 45 2.40 -17.50 6.22
CA ARG A 45 1.27 -17.63 7.16
C ARG A 45 1.13 -19.06 7.67
N ASP A 46 1.09 -20.03 6.74
CA ASP A 46 0.83 -21.43 7.02
C ASP A 46 2.02 -22.14 7.69
N ALA A 47 3.21 -21.52 7.64
CA ALA A 47 4.41 -21.95 8.36
C ALA A 47 4.45 -21.52 9.84
N GLY A 48 3.33 -21.05 10.40
CA GLY A 48 3.20 -20.73 11.83
C GLY A 48 3.01 -19.24 12.16
N HIS A 49 2.66 -18.41 11.16
CA HIS A 49 2.46 -16.97 11.33
C HIS A 49 1.01 -16.53 11.04
N PRO A 50 -0.03 -17.15 11.64
CA PRO A 50 -1.42 -17.00 11.18
C PRO A 50 -2.01 -15.60 11.41
N LYS A 51 -1.41 -14.77 12.26
CA LYS A 51 -1.92 -13.44 12.62
C LYS A 51 -1.10 -12.29 12.05
N PHE A 52 0.20 -12.47 11.80
CA PHE A 52 1.10 -11.45 11.25
C PHE A 52 1.96 -12.07 10.16
N TRP A 53 1.57 -11.83 8.92
CA TRP A 53 2.13 -12.49 7.75
C TRP A 53 2.09 -11.59 6.50
N GLY A 54 2.86 -11.97 5.49
CA GLY A 54 3.02 -11.23 4.25
C GLY A 54 4.44 -11.41 3.71
N ARG A 55 4.77 -10.69 2.67
CA ARG A 55 6.15 -10.53 2.18
C ARG A 55 6.86 -9.46 3.01
N ILE A 56 6.97 -9.73 4.31
CA ILE A 56 7.51 -8.77 5.29
C ILE A 56 9.03 -8.83 5.25
N ILE A 57 9.68 -7.69 5.11
CA ILE A 57 11.15 -7.61 5.01
C ILE A 57 11.86 -8.29 6.20
N GLY A 58 12.96 -8.98 5.88
CA GLY A 58 13.76 -9.72 6.87
C GLY A 58 13.19 -11.09 7.25
N THR A 59 12.06 -11.53 6.66
CA THR A 59 11.46 -12.85 6.90
C THR A 59 11.85 -13.86 5.82
N SER A 60 11.48 -15.14 6.01
CA SER A 60 11.64 -16.15 4.97
C SER A 60 10.77 -15.87 3.74
N ALA A 61 9.64 -15.18 3.88
CA ALA A 61 8.84 -14.75 2.75
C ALA A 61 9.54 -13.68 1.92
N ASP A 62 10.22 -12.73 2.56
CA ASP A 62 11.07 -11.74 1.89
C ASP A 62 12.19 -12.43 1.08
N ALA A 63 12.88 -13.40 1.69
CA ALA A 63 13.93 -14.15 1.01
C ALA A 63 13.41 -14.96 -0.19
N GLU A 64 12.26 -15.62 -0.05
CA GLU A 64 11.63 -16.37 -1.15
C GLU A 64 11.19 -15.42 -2.28
N ASP A 65 10.65 -14.25 -1.94
CA ASP A 65 10.23 -13.23 -2.90
C ASP A 65 11.43 -12.64 -3.65
N VAL A 66 12.59 -12.45 -3.01
CA VAL A 66 13.84 -12.05 -3.68
C VAL A 66 14.22 -13.06 -4.76
N GLU A 67 14.20 -14.35 -4.46
CA GLU A 67 14.54 -15.41 -5.43
C GLU A 67 13.50 -15.47 -6.57
N TRP A 68 12.22 -15.36 -6.24
CA TRP A 68 11.14 -15.31 -7.21
C TRP A 68 11.32 -14.14 -8.15
N MET A 69 11.59 -12.94 -7.63
CA MET A 69 11.77 -11.72 -8.42
C MET A 69 12.96 -11.82 -9.37
N ILE A 70 14.10 -12.34 -8.89
CA ILE A 70 15.29 -12.60 -9.74
C ILE A 70 14.93 -13.53 -10.89
N ALA A 71 14.19 -14.61 -10.62
CA ALA A 71 13.77 -15.54 -11.65
C ALA A 71 12.83 -14.87 -12.67
N ARG A 72 11.89 -14.03 -12.23
CA ARG A 72 10.95 -13.32 -13.10
C ARG A 72 11.65 -12.26 -13.95
N PHE A 73 12.60 -11.51 -13.39
CA PHE A 73 13.38 -10.54 -14.15
C PHE A 73 14.19 -11.21 -15.28
N LYS A 74 14.83 -12.34 -14.98
CA LYS A 74 15.54 -13.13 -15.99
C LYS A 74 14.60 -13.65 -17.06
N ALA A 75 13.44 -14.18 -16.68
CA ALA A 75 12.42 -14.68 -17.61
C ALA A 75 11.84 -13.58 -18.50
N ALA A 76 11.70 -12.35 -17.99
CA ALA A 76 11.29 -11.18 -18.75
C ALA A 76 12.37 -10.66 -19.72
N GLY A 77 13.56 -11.27 -19.74
CA GLY A 77 14.65 -10.92 -20.65
C GLY A 77 15.54 -9.77 -20.16
N LEU A 78 15.49 -9.44 -18.87
CA LEU A 78 16.38 -8.44 -18.28
C LEU A 78 17.80 -8.99 -18.17
N SER A 79 18.79 -8.16 -18.45
CA SER A 79 20.21 -8.41 -18.21
C SER A 79 20.66 -7.78 -16.88
N ASP A 80 21.86 -8.13 -16.43
CA ASP A 80 22.44 -7.63 -15.18
C ASP A 80 21.49 -7.75 -13.97
N VAL A 81 20.81 -8.89 -13.91
CA VAL A 81 19.84 -9.16 -12.83
C VAL A 81 20.58 -9.54 -11.55
N HIS A 82 20.43 -8.72 -10.52
CA HIS A 82 21.06 -8.94 -9.23
C HIS A 82 20.23 -8.40 -8.07
N ALA A 83 20.47 -8.95 -6.88
CA ALA A 83 19.95 -8.45 -5.63
C ALA A 83 21.00 -7.53 -4.96
N GLN A 84 20.58 -6.33 -4.61
CA GLN A 84 21.37 -5.42 -3.77
C GLN A 84 20.88 -5.55 -2.34
N ALA A 85 21.66 -6.25 -1.51
CA ALA A 85 21.31 -6.50 -0.12
C ALA A 85 21.55 -5.29 0.78
N PHE A 86 20.71 -5.12 1.79
CA PHE A 86 20.81 -4.11 2.82
C PHE A 86 20.64 -4.72 4.20
N ASP A 87 21.43 -4.23 5.16
CA ASP A 87 21.25 -4.52 6.58
C ASP A 87 20.09 -3.68 7.14
N LEU A 88 19.20 -4.33 7.87
CA LEU A 88 18.06 -3.68 8.51
C LEU A 88 18.38 -3.27 9.94
N VAL A 89 17.82 -2.15 10.37
CA VAL A 89 17.71 -1.85 11.81
C VAL A 89 16.86 -2.94 12.48
N PRO A 90 16.95 -3.12 13.82
CA PRO A 90 16.13 -4.14 14.49
C PRO A 90 14.65 -3.97 14.16
N GLN A 91 14.05 -4.99 13.53
CA GLN A 91 12.67 -4.97 13.07
C GLN A 91 11.70 -5.36 14.17
N TRP A 92 10.55 -4.73 14.18
CA TRP A 92 9.46 -5.01 15.10
C TRP A 92 8.65 -6.23 14.65
N PHE A 93 8.46 -7.20 15.56
CA PHE A 93 7.62 -8.38 15.34
C PHE A 93 6.71 -8.62 16.53
N PRO A 94 5.37 -8.65 16.34
CA PRO A 94 4.45 -9.08 17.38
C PRO A 94 4.55 -10.60 17.56
N GLN A 95 4.68 -11.04 18.81
CA GLN A 95 4.77 -12.46 19.13
C GLN A 95 3.40 -13.04 19.47
N SER A 96 2.65 -12.31 20.30
CA SER A 96 1.28 -12.66 20.68
C SER A 96 0.51 -11.43 21.12
N TRP A 97 -0.78 -11.45 20.90
CA TRP A 97 -1.68 -10.41 21.40
C TRP A 97 -3.09 -10.94 21.62
N ASP A 98 -3.79 -10.27 22.51
CA ASP A 98 -5.18 -10.54 22.85
C ASP A 98 -5.86 -9.25 23.26
N VAL A 99 -7.08 -9.03 22.74
CA VAL A 99 -7.93 -7.90 23.11
C VAL A 99 -9.33 -8.41 23.36
N SER A 100 -9.88 -8.06 24.52
CA SER A 100 -11.25 -8.45 24.87
C SER A 100 -11.99 -7.37 25.63
N VAL A 101 -13.32 -7.32 25.48
CA VAL A 101 -14.23 -6.38 26.15
C VAL A 101 -15.15 -7.17 27.08
N SER A 102 -15.25 -6.73 28.34
CA SER A 102 -16.15 -7.31 29.34
C SER A 102 -17.16 -6.27 29.80
N ALA A 103 -18.47 -6.59 29.68
CA ALA A 103 -19.57 -5.76 30.10
C ALA A 103 -20.77 -6.64 30.52
N GLY A 104 -21.49 -6.26 31.59
CA GLY A 104 -22.68 -6.97 32.03
C GLY A 104 -22.49 -8.48 32.33
N GLY A 105 -21.28 -8.88 32.78
CA GLY A 105 -20.93 -10.27 33.03
C GLY A 105 -20.61 -11.11 31.79
N LYS A 106 -20.56 -10.52 30.61
CA LYS A 106 -20.15 -11.18 29.35
C LYS A 106 -18.77 -10.66 28.92
N THR A 107 -17.98 -11.55 28.33
CA THR A 107 -16.68 -11.20 27.72
C THR A 107 -16.76 -11.50 26.21
N ILE A 108 -16.35 -10.54 25.40
CA ILE A 108 -16.25 -10.61 23.94
C ILE A 108 -14.77 -10.57 23.58
N ALA A 109 -14.25 -11.62 22.97
CA ALA A 109 -12.92 -11.59 22.37
C ALA A 109 -13.00 -10.82 21.03
N LEU A 110 -12.06 -9.90 20.80
CA LEU A 110 -11.96 -9.17 19.53
C LEU A 110 -10.97 -9.94 18.63
N GLU A 111 -11.46 -10.96 17.96
CA GLU A 111 -10.65 -11.91 17.19
C GLU A 111 -9.94 -11.28 15.98
N SER A 112 -10.48 -10.18 15.47
CA SER A 112 -9.90 -9.40 14.37
C SER A 112 -8.82 -8.42 14.83
N ALA A 113 -8.55 -8.32 16.13
CA ALA A 113 -7.57 -7.36 16.64
C ALA A 113 -6.19 -7.58 15.99
N GLN A 114 -5.62 -6.49 15.50
CA GLN A 114 -4.30 -6.41 14.89
C GLN A 114 -3.54 -5.23 15.50
N PRO A 115 -2.35 -5.40 16.09
CA PRO A 115 -1.59 -4.27 16.60
C PRO A 115 -1.08 -3.39 15.45
N ASP A 116 -1.07 -2.08 15.63
CA ASP A 116 -0.43 -1.17 14.68
C ASP A 116 1.05 -1.55 14.54
N TYR A 117 1.60 -1.43 13.33
CA TYR A 117 3.01 -1.72 13.14
C TYR A 117 3.87 -0.82 14.04
N GLY A 118 4.82 -1.40 14.76
CA GLY A 118 5.65 -0.67 15.69
C GLY A 118 4.99 -0.33 17.04
N ALA A 119 3.76 -0.77 17.31
CA ALA A 119 3.06 -0.50 18.56
C ALA A 119 3.87 -0.92 19.80
N VAL A 120 3.71 -0.16 20.87
CA VAL A 120 4.35 -0.45 22.15
C VAL A 120 3.71 -1.69 22.78
N GLY A 121 4.53 -2.65 23.22
CA GLY A 121 4.08 -3.84 23.95
C GLY A 121 3.57 -3.51 25.34
N THR A 122 2.82 -4.44 25.93
CA THR A 122 2.43 -4.40 27.34
C THR A 122 3.45 -5.18 28.20
N ASP A 123 3.35 -5.05 29.52
CA ASP A 123 4.00 -6.01 30.40
C ASP A 123 3.33 -7.41 30.30
N ALA A 124 3.90 -8.40 30.99
CA ALA A 124 3.41 -9.78 30.90
C ALA A 124 1.99 -9.94 31.49
N ALA A 125 1.58 -9.07 32.42
CA ALA A 125 0.24 -9.07 33.00
C ALA A 125 -0.80 -8.50 32.04
N GLY A 126 -0.37 -7.67 31.06
CA GLY A 126 -1.23 -6.91 30.20
C GLY A 126 -1.89 -5.74 30.91
N LEU A 127 -2.88 -5.14 30.29
CA LEU A 127 -3.66 -4.02 30.80
C LEU A 127 -5.11 -4.46 31.04
N ASP A 128 -5.72 -3.98 32.12
CA ASP A 128 -7.15 -4.10 32.41
C ASP A 128 -7.71 -2.71 32.66
N LEU A 129 -8.42 -2.14 31.66
CA LEU A 129 -8.76 -0.73 31.57
C LEU A 129 -10.27 -0.52 31.48
N GLU A 130 -10.74 0.63 31.96
CA GLU A 130 -12.10 1.09 31.65
C GLU A 130 -12.19 1.44 30.16
N ALA A 131 -13.29 1.05 29.50
CA ALA A 131 -13.56 1.32 28.10
C ALA A 131 -14.30 2.64 27.88
N VAL A 132 -13.86 3.43 26.92
CA VAL A 132 -14.56 4.65 26.49
C VAL A 132 -14.70 4.65 24.96
N TYR A 133 -15.93 4.84 24.47
CA TYR A 133 -16.20 5.04 23.06
C TYR A 133 -16.27 6.54 22.75
N VAL A 134 -15.51 6.99 21.75
CA VAL A 134 -15.38 8.42 21.37
C VAL A 134 -15.82 8.70 19.92
N GLY A 135 -16.75 7.93 19.38
CA GLY A 135 -17.28 8.17 18.03
C GLY A 135 -16.20 8.13 16.96
N LEU A 136 -16.11 9.18 16.14
CA LEU A 136 -15.11 9.31 15.06
C LEU A 136 -13.79 9.92 15.53
N GLY A 137 -13.66 10.22 16.82
CA GLY A 137 -12.44 10.78 17.40
C GLY A 137 -12.14 12.21 16.98
N SER A 138 -13.15 13.02 16.63
CA SER A 138 -13.00 14.45 16.47
C SER A 138 -12.80 15.14 17.82
N GLU A 139 -12.34 16.39 17.84
CA GLU A 139 -12.25 17.14 19.12
C GLU A 139 -13.62 17.25 19.82
N ALA A 140 -14.70 17.36 19.07
CA ALA A 140 -16.05 17.37 19.62
C ALA A 140 -16.44 16.04 20.26
N ASP A 141 -15.99 14.91 19.69
CA ASP A 141 -16.24 13.59 20.24
C ASP A 141 -15.51 13.35 21.57
N PHE A 142 -14.39 13.99 21.77
CA PHE A 142 -13.65 13.95 23.04
C PHE A 142 -14.19 14.92 24.09
N ALA A 143 -14.98 15.94 23.69
CA ALA A 143 -15.46 16.95 24.62
C ALA A 143 -16.32 16.34 25.74
N GLY A 144 -15.96 16.62 26.99
CA GLY A 144 -16.64 16.10 28.17
C GLY A 144 -16.41 14.63 28.49
N ARG A 145 -15.54 13.95 27.76
CA ARG A 145 -15.18 12.53 28.01
C ARG A 145 -13.82 12.44 28.66
N ASP A 146 -13.75 11.81 29.83
CA ASP A 146 -12.49 11.47 30.45
C ASP A 146 -11.94 10.19 29.83
N VAL A 147 -10.82 10.30 29.12
CA VAL A 147 -10.14 9.19 28.43
C VAL A 147 -8.78 8.87 29.07
N LYS A 148 -8.33 9.66 30.04
CA LYS A 148 -7.03 9.49 30.66
C LYS A 148 -6.94 8.15 31.40
N GLY A 149 -5.94 7.34 31.07
CA GLY A 149 -5.73 6.04 31.66
C GLY A 149 -6.75 4.95 31.26
N LYS A 150 -7.54 5.20 30.21
CA LYS A 150 -8.60 4.30 29.74
C LYS A 150 -8.27 3.70 28.36
N ALA A 151 -9.02 2.66 27.96
CA ALA A 151 -9.01 2.13 26.62
C ALA A 151 -10.04 2.89 25.77
N VAL A 152 -9.58 3.51 24.69
CA VAL A 152 -10.39 4.35 23.83
C VAL A 152 -10.75 3.60 22.55
N PHE A 153 -12.05 3.50 22.27
CA PHE A 153 -12.57 3.01 20.99
C PHE A 153 -12.92 4.16 20.05
N VAL A 154 -12.42 4.09 18.84
CA VAL A 154 -12.65 5.09 17.79
C VAL A 154 -13.09 4.38 16.50
N PHE A 155 -14.08 4.93 15.81
CA PHE A 155 -14.49 4.41 14.49
C PHE A 155 -13.90 5.27 13.36
N THR A 156 -13.37 4.62 12.33
CA THR A 156 -12.91 5.30 11.13
C THR A 156 -13.99 5.29 10.03
N MET A 157 -14.21 6.42 9.37
CA MET A 157 -15.24 6.53 8.34
C MET A 157 -14.85 5.90 7.01
N LEU A 158 -13.57 5.81 6.70
CA LEU A 158 -13.07 5.52 5.35
C LEU A 158 -12.40 4.17 5.21
N GLY A 159 -12.45 3.32 6.23
CA GLY A 159 -11.74 2.03 6.22
C GLY A 159 -10.23 2.14 6.42
N ALA A 160 -9.63 3.31 6.22
CA ALA A 160 -8.26 3.58 6.59
C ALA A 160 -8.19 4.21 7.98
N PRO A 161 -7.19 3.87 8.80
CA PRO A 161 -7.03 4.43 10.14
C PRO A 161 -7.02 5.96 10.13
N SER A 162 -7.75 6.55 11.06
CA SER A 162 -7.71 7.98 11.29
C SER A 162 -6.53 8.32 12.20
N GLU A 163 -5.32 8.42 11.66
CA GLU A 163 -4.14 8.79 12.44
C GLU A 163 -4.38 10.01 13.36
N GLY A 164 -5.19 10.95 12.89
CA GLY A 164 -5.55 12.12 13.69
C GLY A 164 -6.35 11.78 14.95
N ALA A 165 -7.29 10.83 14.88
CA ALA A 165 -8.07 10.39 16.04
C ALA A 165 -7.24 9.58 17.03
N VAL A 166 -6.41 8.66 16.51
CA VAL A 166 -5.48 7.84 17.30
C VAL A 166 -4.49 8.75 18.06
N ARG A 167 -3.85 9.68 17.37
CA ARG A 167 -2.94 10.65 17.99
C ARG A 167 -3.63 11.57 19.02
N ARG A 168 -4.87 11.97 18.79
CA ARG A 168 -5.66 12.73 19.78
C ARG A 168 -5.94 11.93 21.04
N ALA A 169 -6.32 10.65 20.90
CA ALA A 169 -6.52 9.76 22.04
C ALA A 169 -5.23 9.62 22.87
N ASP A 170 -4.09 9.39 22.22
CA ASP A 170 -2.78 9.28 22.88
C ASP A 170 -2.40 10.59 23.58
N ALA A 171 -2.55 11.72 22.91
CA ALA A 171 -2.27 13.04 23.48
C ALA A 171 -3.15 13.38 24.70
N LYS A 172 -4.37 12.86 24.74
CA LYS A 172 -5.30 12.99 25.88
C LYS A 172 -5.04 11.94 26.98
N GLY A 173 -4.03 11.09 26.81
CA GLY A 173 -3.55 10.16 27.83
C GLY A 173 -4.32 8.85 27.89
N ALA A 174 -4.90 8.39 26.80
CA ALA A 174 -5.41 7.03 26.66
C ALA A 174 -4.31 6.02 27.02
N ALA A 175 -4.68 4.93 27.71
CA ALA A 175 -3.75 3.85 28.06
C ALA A 175 -3.74 2.70 27.05
N ALA A 176 -4.76 2.60 26.20
CA ALA A 176 -4.82 1.75 25.01
C ALA A 176 -5.75 2.41 23.98
N ILE A 177 -5.53 2.17 22.70
CA ILE A 177 -6.33 2.75 21.64
C ILE A 177 -6.75 1.63 20.70
N ILE A 178 -8.05 1.54 20.42
CA ILE A 178 -8.64 0.54 19.54
C ILE A 178 -9.41 1.25 18.43
N GLU A 179 -8.89 1.18 17.22
CA GLU A 179 -9.52 1.75 16.05
C GLU A 179 -10.35 0.70 15.32
N VAL A 180 -11.61 1.03 15.04
CA VAL A 180 -12.53 0.11 14.37
C VAL A 180 -12.53 0.37 12.88
N ASN A 181 -12.15 -0.63 12.10
CA ASN A 181 -12.23 -0.62 10.65
C ASN A 181 -13.70 -0.64 10.19
N MET A 182 -14.05 0.21 9.24
CA MET A 182 -15.43 0.33 8.73
C MET A 182 -15.77 -0.63 7.59
N LEU A 183 -14.85 -1.51 7.18
CA LEU A 183 -15.18 -2.59 6.25
C LEU A 183 -16.16 -3.57 6.90
N PRO A 184 -17.22 -4.00 6.18
CA PRO A 184 -18.13 -5.02 6.69
C PRO A 184 -17.40 -6.31 7.07
N GLY A 185 -17.82 -6.93 8.15
CA GLY A 185 -17.22 -8.15 8.68
C GLY A 185 -16.05 -7.87 9.62
N ASN A 186 -15.20 -8.87 9.79
CA ASN A 186 -14.05 -8.83 10.69
C ASN A 186 -12.72 -8.88 9.93
N ALA A 187 -12.55 -7.99 8.93
CA ALA A 187 -11.28 -7.81 8.26
C ALA A 187 -10.20 -7.41 9.26
N ARG A 188 -9.07 -8.12 9.25
CA ARG A 188 -7.87 -7.66 9.94
C ARG A 188 -7.19 -6.60 9.10
N TYR A 189 -6.84 -5.50 9.72
CA TYR A 189 -6.14 -4.39 9.08
C TYR A 189 -4.80 -4.15 9.75
N GLN A 190 -3.70 -4.17 8.99
CA GLN A 190 -2.38 -3.81 9.49
C GLN A 190 -2.15 -2.32 9.28
N ALA A 191 -2.22 -1.54 10.34
CA ALA A 191 -1.93 -0.12 10.27
C ALA A 191 -0.43 0.17 10.23
N TYR A 192 -0.07 1.28 9.59
CA TYR A 192 1.25 1.90 9.71
C TYR A 192 1.53 2.35 11.15
N PRO A 193 2.81 2.63 11.49
CA PRO A 193 3.17 3.13 12.81
C PRO A 193 2.40 4.39 13.18
N SER A 194 1.56 4.33 14.21
CA SER A 194 0.83 5.48 14.74
C SER A 194 1.73 6.41 15.57
N GLY A 195 2.85 5.91 16.05
CA GLY A 195 3.80 6.64 16.90
C GLY A 195 3.25 6.97 18.30
N THR A 196 2.23 6.26 18.75
CA THR A 196 1.59 6.43 20.06
C THR A 196 2.46 5.88 21.17
N LYS A 197 2.29 6.44 22.37
CA LYS A 197 2.89 5.93 23.61
C LYS A 197 2.09 4.78 24.20
N ALA A 198 0.78 4.75 23.95
CA ALA A 198 -0.11 3.67 24.33
C ALA A 198 -0.10 2.56 23.26
N PRO A 199 -0.30 1.28 23.64
CA PRO A 199 -0.59 0.22 22.71
C PRO A 199 -1.78 0.59 21.82
N ALA A 200 -1.61 0.50 20.48
CA ALA A 200 -2.65 0.80 19.51
C ALA A 200 -2.97 -0.44 18.69
N PHE A 201 -4.25 -0.61 18.40
CA PHE A 201 -4.80 -1.75 17.66
C PHE A 201 -5.85 -1.29 16.67
N THR A 202 -5.98 -2.02 15.58
CA THR A 202 -7.18 -2.01 14.75
C THR A 202 -8.02 -3.25 15.03
N VAL A 203 -9.33 -3.15 14.87
CA VAL A 203 -10.27 -4.28 14.92
C VAL A 203 -11.25 -4.18 13.75
N GLY A 204 -11.77 -5.32 13.31
CA GLY A 204 -12.81 -5.38 12.28
C GLY A 204 -14.11 -4.74 12.74
N HIS A 205 -14.95 -4.41 11.77
CA HIS A 205 -16.22 -3.70 12.01
C HIS A 205 -17.13 -4.44 13.00
N ASP A 206 -17.33 -5.75 12.80
CA ASP A 206 -18.29 -6.51 13.61
C ASP A 206 -17.82 -6.62 15.08
N ASP A 207 -16.53 -6.87 15.33
CA ASP A 207 -15.95 -6.85 16.66
C ASP A 207 -16.06 -5.46 17.29
N GLY A 208 -15.80 -4.40 16.50
CA GLY A 208 -15.91 -3.03 16.96
C GLY A 208 -17.33 -2.62 17.32
N VAL A 209 -18.32 -3.03 16.50
CA VAL A 209 -19.75 -2.81 16.80
C VAL A 209 -20.18 -3.56 18.06
N ALA A 210 -19.78 -4.83 18.19
CA ALA A 210 -20.07 -5.61 19.39
C ALA A 210 -19.47 -4.98 20.66
N ALA A 211 -18.23 -4.49 20.57
CA ALA A 211 -17.57 -3.77 21.67
C ALA A 211 -18.30 -2.45 22.01
N ARG A 212 -18.66 -1.63 21.01
CA ARG A 212 -19.41 -0.39 21.18
C ARG A 212 -20.73 -0.65 21.88
N ASP A 213 -21.49 -1.64 21.41
CA ASP A 213 -22.82 -1.94 21.93
C ASP A 213 -22.74 -2.47 23.38
N ALA A 214 -21.72 -3.27 23.71
CA ALA A 214 -21.44 -3.71 25.07
C ALA A 214 -21.09 -2.53 25.99
N ILE A 215 -20.27 -1.59 25.53
CA ILE A 215 -19.93 -0.37 26.28
C ILE A 215 -21.20 0.46 26.52
N ALA A 216 -22.02 0.67 25.49
CA ALA A 216 -23.24 1.45 25.57
C ALA A 216 -24.32 0.82 26.47
N ALA A 217 -24.39 -0.49 26.50
CA ALA A 217 -25.34 -1.23 27.36
C ALA A 217 -24.91 -1.36 28.83
N THR A 218 -23.71 -0.86 29.19
CA THR A 218 -23.21 -0.94 30.57
C THR A 218 -24.06 -0.04 31.49
N PRO A 219 -24.61 -0.58 32.59
CA PRO A 219 -25.46 0.20 33.49
C PRO A 219 -24.74 1.40 34.09
N ALA A 220 -25.49 2.46 34.38
CA ALA A 220 -24.95 3.64 35.09
C ALA A 220 -24.27 3.24 36.40
N GLY A 221 -23.07 3.77 36.63
CA GLY A 221 -22.24 3.47 37.81
C GLY A 221 -21.39 2.21 37.66
N GLN A 222 -21.46 1.50 36.54
CA GLN A 222 -20.56 0.45 36.15
C GLN A 222 -19.69 0.88 34.98
N ALA A 223 -18.56 0.19 34.73
CA ALA A 223 -17.70 0.44 33.59
C ALA A 223 -17.50 -0.86 32.81
N ALA A 224 -17.60 -0.78 31.49
CA ALA A 224 -17.10 -1.84 30.63
C ALA A 224 -15.56 -1.89 30.77
N ARG A 225 -14.99 -3.09 30.73
CA ARG A 225 -13.55 -3.31 30.91
C ARG A 225 -12.94 -3.88 29.63
N VAL A 226 -11.76 -3.42 29.30
CA VAL A 226 -10.95 -3.93 28.19
C VAL A 226 -9.67 -4.54 28.73
N LYS A 227 -9.43 -5.79 28.37
CA LYS A 227 -8.12 -6.41 28.57
C LYS A 227 -7.35 -6.33 27.29
N VAL A 228 -6.10 -5.87 27.39
CA VAL A 228 -5.16 -5.75 26.28
C VAL A 228 -3.86 -6.43 26.67
N LYS A 229 -3.38 -7.32 25.83
CA LYS A 229 -2.05 -7.90 25.95
C LYS A 229 -1.36 -7.84 24.60
N LEU A 230 -0.10 -7.41 24.57
CA LEU A 230 0.74 -7.36 23.38
C LEU A 230 2.17 -7.67 23.76
N ASP A 231 2.67 -8.79 23.28
CA ASP A 231 4.08 -9.17 23.37
C ASP A 231 4.77 -8.84 22.03
N VAL A 232 5.85 -8.08 22.09
CA VAL A 232 6.61 -7.64 20.93
C VAL A 232 8.10 -7.92 21.08
N ARG A 233 8.75 -8.18 19.96
CA ARG A 233 10.20 -8.37 19.92
C ARG A 233 10.81 -7.49 18.85
N ARG A 234 11.97 -6.89 19.16
CA ARG A 234 12.85 -6.26 18.17
C ARG A 234 13.91 -7.27 17.77
N VAL A 235 13.90 -7.69 16.49
CA VAL A 235 14.79 -8.72 15.94
C VAL A 235 15.93 -8.04 15.17
N PRO A 236 17.18 -8.13 15.64
CA PRO A 236 18.33 -7.54 14.97
C PRO A 236 18.89 -8.45 13.88
N ASN A 237 19.86 -7.92 13.11
CA ASN A 237 20.66 -8.64 12.13
C ASN A 237 19.86 -9.24 10.97
N LEU A 238 18.72 -8.65 10.64
CA LEU A 238 17.95 -9.00 9.46
C LEU A 238 18.46 -8.26 8.23
N LYS A 239 18.17 -8.81 7.06
CA LYS A 239 18.52 -8.23 5.76
C LYS A 239 17.31 -8.24 4.85
N THR A 240 17.31 -7.32 3.89
CA THR A 240 16.40 -7.31 2.74
C THR A 240 17.19 -6.98 1.48
N ALA A 241 16.55 -6.90 0.31
CA ALA A 241 17.23 -6.52 -0.92
C ALA A 241 16.29 -5.81 -1.90
N GLN A 242 16.83 -4.85 -2.63
CA GLN A 242 16.26 -4.41 -3.90
C GLN A 242 16.74 -5.32 -5.03
N ILE A 243 15.88 -5.58 -5.99
CA ILE A 243 16.23 -6.38 -7.15
C ILE A 243 16.30 -5.48 -8.38
N TRP A 244 17.42 -5.55 -9.06
CA TRP A 244 17.74 -4.75 -10.23
C TRP A 244 17.75 -5.60 -11.49
N GLY A 245 17.31 -5.03 -12.59
CA GLY A 245 17.48 -5.60 -13.93
C GLY A 245 17.53 -4.50 -14.97
N THR A 246 18.20 -4.77 -16.08
CA THR A 246 18.47 -3.79 -17.14
C THR A 246 17.98 -4.30 -18.50
N LEU A 247 17.30 -3.45 -19.26
CA LEU A 247 17.16 -3.61 -20.71
C LEU A 247 18.00 -2.54 -21.40
N PRO A 248 19.16 -2.87 -21.95
CA PRO A 248 20.04 -1.90 -22.62
C PRO A 248 19.34 -1.22 -23.78
N GLY A 249 19.47 0.09 -23.89
CA GLY A 249 19.01 0.90 -25.00
C GLY A 249 20.11 1.24 -25.99
N ALA A 250 19.77 2.09 -26.97
CA ALA A 250 20.74 2.64 -27.93
C ALA A 250 21.60 3.76 -27.33
N THR A 251 21.19 4.33 -26.20
CA THR A 251 21.91 5.38 -25.48
C THR A 251 22.05 5.04 -24.00
N ASP A 252 22.91 5.79 -23.29
CA ASP A 252 23.08 5.71 -21.84
C ASP A 252 22.12 6.61 -21.04
N GLU A 253 21.19 7.29 -21.73
CA GLU A 253 20.02 7.90 -21.08
C GLU A 253 19.13 6.80 -20.48
N THR A 254 18.51 7.05 -19.33
CA THR A 254 17.76 6.03 -18.60
C THR A 254 16.29 6.39 -18.41
N ILE A 255 15.49 5.35 -18.28
CA ILE A 255 14.14 5.37 -17.69
C ILE A 255 14.14 4.33 -16.56
N TYR A 256 13.67 4.74 -15.37
CA TYR A 256 13.49 3.85 -14.25
C TYR A 256 12.03 3.40 -14.14
N ILE A 257 11.84 2.13 -13.82
CA ILE A 257 10.53 1.52 -13.54
C ILE A 257 10.64 0.88 -12.16
N PHE A 258 9.87 1.41 -11.22
CA PHE A 258 9.86 1.00 -9.83
C PHE A 258 8.51 0.37 -9.45
N ALA A 259 8.55 -0.61 -8.56
CA ALA A 259 7.43 -1.09 -7.78
C ALA A 259 7.98 -1.71 -6.49
N HIS A 260 7.39 -1.45 -5.32
CA HIS A 260 7.79 -2.15 -4.12
C HIS A 260 7.22 -3.57 -4.11
N ARG A 261 7.94 -4.51 -3.50
CA ARG A 261 7.63 -5.94 -3.50
C ARG A 261 7.19 -6.48 -2.15
N ASP A 262 7.46 -5.75 -1.07
CA ASP A 262 7.01 -6.10 0.28
C ASP A 262 5.52 -5.81 0.47
N GLY A 263 4.93 -6.41 1.51
CA GLY A 263 3.52 -6.18 1.82
C GLY A 263 3.02 -7.02 2.97
N TRP A 264 1.93 -6.59 3.58
CA TRP A 264 1.21 -7.32 4.62
C TRP A 264 0.09 -8.16 4.04
N PHE A 265 -0.18 -9.31 4.62
CA PHE A 265 -1.15 -10.30 4.17
C PHE A 265 -0.85 -10.77 2.72
N ASP A 266 -1.83 -10.93 1.88
CA ASP A 266 -1.62 -11.24 0.45
C ASP A 266 -0.94 -10.08 -0.29
N ALA A 267 -1.20 -8.85 0.15
CA ALA A 267 -0.69 -7.62 -0.45
C ALA A 267 -0.87 -7.62 -1.97
N SER A 268 -2.08 -7.92 -2.41
CA SER A 268 -2.36 -8.16 -3.83
C SER A 268 -2.48 -6.87 -4.63
N GLY A 269 -3.22 -5.88 -4.10
CA GLY A 269 -3.25 -4.53 -4.65
C GLY A 269 -1.98 -3.78 -4.31
N ASP A 270 -1.54 -3.89 -3.03
CA ASP A 270 -0.42 -3.18 -2.42
C ASP A 270 0.72 -4.14 -2.02
N ASN A 271 1.67 -4.55 -2.93
CA ASN A 271 1.74 -4.03 -4.29
C ASN A 271 2.08 -5.16 -5.30
N ALA A 272 1.53 -6.37 -5.12
CA ALA A 272 1.74 -7.44 -6.09
C ALA A 272 1.20 -7.06 -7.49
N GLY A 273 0.15 -6.23 -7.55
CA GLY A 273 -0.37 -5.66 -8.79
C GLY A 273 0.64 -4.75 -9.49
N GLY A 274 1.33 -3.89 -8.73
CA GLY A 274 2.40 -3.03 -9.26
C GLY A 274 3.57 -3.83 -9.81
N VAL A 275 4.01 -4.85 -9.08
CA VAL A 275 5.05 -5.78 -9.54
C VAL A 275 4.59 -6.52 -10.81
N ALA A 276 3.35 -6.99 -10.87
CA ALA A 276 2.81 -7.66 -12.06
C ALA A 276 2.80 -6.75 -13.28
N SER A 277 2.39 -5.50 -13.10
CA SER A 277 2.43 -4.46 -14.14
C SER A 277 3.87 -4.15 -14.58
N MET A 278 4.80 -4.02 -13.63
CA MET A 278 6.23 -3.81 -13.91
C MET A 278 6.82 -4.95 -14.75
N LEU A 279 6.50 -6.22 -14.40
CA LEU A 279 6.94 -7.39 -15.16
C LEU A 279 6.32 -7.42 -16.57
N GLY A 280 5.02 -7.18 -16.70
CA GLY A 280 4.35 -7.12 -18.01
C GLY A 280 4.92 -6.01 -18.90
N LEU A 281 5.24 -4.86 -18.32
CA LEU A 281 5.91 -3.76 -19.01
C LEU A 281 7.33 -4.14 -19.45
N ALA A 282 8.09 -4.80 -18.59
CA ALA A 282 9.43 -5.28 -18.90
C ALA A 282 9.42 -6.32 -20.03
N GLU A 283 8.48 -7.29 -19.99
CA GLU A 283 8.29 -8.28 -21.08
C GLU A 283 7.97 -7.64 -22.42
N HIS A 284 7.12 -6.61 -22.42
CA HIS A 284 6.80 -5.83 -23.63
C HIS A 284 8.04 -5.11 -24.17
N LEU A 285 8.72 -4.36 -23.31
CA LEU A 285 9.91 -3.58 -23.70
C LEU A 285 11.08 -4.47 -24.16
N ALA A 286 11.20 -5.68 -23.63
CA ALA A 286 12.26 -6.63 -24.02
C ALA A 286 12.12 -7.11 -25.48
N LYS A 287 10.90 -7.13 -26.04
CA LYS A 287 10.64 -7.50 -27.44
C LYS A 287 11.11 -6.45 -28.43
N ILE A 288 11.25 -5.19 -27.97
CA ILE A 288 11.75 -4.11 -28.81
C ILE A 288 13.26 -4.30 -28.99
N PRO A 289 13.81 -4.38 -30.22
CA PRO A 289 15.26 -4.51 -30.42
C PRO A 289 16.03 -3.38 -29.73
N GLN A 290 17.21 -3.68 -29.17
CA GLN A 290 18.03 -2.71 -28.44
C GLN A 290 18.26 -1.41 -29.24
N ALA A 291 18.56 -1.52 -30.54
CA ALA A 291 18.79 -0.37 -31.40
C ALA A 291 17.56 0.53 -31.59
N GLN A 292 16.36 0.03 -31.29
CA GLN A 292 15.10 0.77 -31.37
C GLN A 292 14.65 1.29 -30.00
N ARG A 293 15.16 0.72 -28.90
CA ARG A 293 14.97 1.28 -27.55
C ARG A 293 15.91 2.44 -27.36
N ARG A 294 15.43 3.65 -27.49
CA ARG A 294 16.29 4.84 -27.35
C ARG A 294 17.04 4.87 -26.02
N ARG A 295 16.33 4.61 -24.91
CA ARG A 295 16.88 4.69 -23.56
C ARG A 295 17.02 3.32 -22.92
N THR A 296 17.99 3.20 -22.04
CA THR A 296 18.16 2.02 -21.19
C THR A 296 17.07 2.00 -20.12
N MET A 297 16.35 0.89 -19.99
CA MET A 297 15.36 0.70 -18.93
C MET A 297 16.03 0.08 -17.71
N MET A 298 15.88 0.74 -16.57
CA MET A 298 16.30 0.26 -15.26
C MET A 298 15.06 -0.19 -14.51
N VAL A 299 14.90 -1.49 -14.32
CA VAL A 299 13.75 -2.07 -13.63
C VAL A 299 14.17 -2.44 -12.22
N VAL A 300 13.50 -1.90 -11.22
CA VAL A 300 13.92 -2.06 -9.82
C VAL A 300 12.72 -2.40 -8.95
N ALA A 301 12.75 -3.59 -8.35
CA ALA A 301 11.80 -3.97 -7.31
C ALA A 301 12.32 -3.44 -5.97
N LEU A 302 11.58 -2.51 -5.39
CA LEU A 302 11.93 -1.81 -4.14
C LEU A 302 11.59 -2.66 -2.92
N ASP A 303 12.19 -2.32 -1.79
CA ASP A 303 12.04 -2.99 -0.51
C ASP A 303 11.60 -2.04 0.60
N GLY A 304 10.95 -2.57 1.62
CA GLY A 304 10.76 -1.86 2.90
C GLY A 304 9.79 -0.71 2.87
N HIS A 305 8.88 -0.65 1.91
CA HIS A 305 7.82 0.37 1.84
C HIS A 305 6.95 0.35 3.11
N HIS A 306 6.41 -0.81 3.46
CA HIS A 306 5.53 -1.00 4.61
C HIS A 306 6.20 -0.80 5.96
N ASN A 307 7.51 -0.92 6.02
CA ASN A 307 8.30 -0.78 7.23
C ASN A 307 9.01 0.59 7.33
N SER A 308 8.71 1.52 6.44
CA SER A 308 9.43 2.80 6.32
C SER A 308 9.45 3.63 7.60
N GLY A 309 8.38 3.61 8.38
CA GLY A 309 8.29 4.31 9.66
C GLY A 309 9.25 3.78 10.74
N GLU A 310 9.81 2.59 10.55
CA GLU A 310 10.79 1.95 11.44
C GLU A 310 12.24 2.07 10.92
N GLY A 311 12.49 2.96 9.96
CA GLY A 311 13.82 3.18 9.39
C GLY A 311 14.27 2.08 8.43
N SER A 312 13.34 1.37 7.82
CA SER A 312 13.59 0.17 7.00
C SER A 312 13.57 0.41 5.49
N ALA A 313 13.15 1.58 5.03
CA ALA A 313 13.25 1.97 3.61
C ALA A 313 14.71 2.29 3.23
N VAL A 314 15.60 1.34 3.51
CA VAL A 314 17.05 1.50 3.34
C VAL A 314 17.42 1.62 1.88
N GLY A 315 16.70 0.93 0.99
CA GLY A 315 16.91 1.01 -0.44
C GLY A 315 16.55 2.38 -1.01
N ASN A 316 15.42 2.96 -0.63
CA ASN A 316 15.04 4.31 -1.04
C ASN A 316 16.04 5.37 -0.55
N LYS A 317 16.50 5.23 0.68
CA LYS A 317 17.56 6.09 1.21
C LYS A 317 18.84 5.98 0.36
N TRP A 318 19.24 4.75 0.02
CA TRP A 318 20.41 4.52 -0.83
C TRP A 318 20.23 5.14 -2.24
N LEU A 319 19.04 5.06 -2.85
CA LEU A 319 18.73 5.71 -4.13
C LEU A 319 18.94 7.23 -4.03
N VAL A 320 18.43 7.85 -2.97
CA VAL A 320 18.57 9.30 -2.73
C VAL A 320 20.04 9.69 -2.51
N GLU A 321 20.80 8.92 -1.74
CA GLU A 321 22.22 9.16 -1.49
C GLU A 321 23.07 9.04 -2.77
N ASN A 322 22.67 8.15 -3.70
CA ASN A 322 23.37 7.92 -4.97
C ASN A 322 22.72 8.65 -6.17
N ARG A 323 21.75 9.55 -5.96
CA ARG A 323 20.95 10.19 -7.00
C ARG A 323 21.75 10.88 -8.09
N GLN A 324 22.86 11.51 -7.75
CA GLN A 324 23.72 12.22 -8.70
C GLN A 324 24.32 11.28 -9.75
N LYS A 325 24.60 10.03 -9.37
CA LYS A 325 25.08 8.99 -10.28
C LYS A 325 23.92 8.33 -11.02
N LEU A 326 22.87 7.96 -10.31
CA LEU A 326 21.76 7.16 -10.83
C LEU A 326 20.89 7.98 -11.78
N PHE A 327 20.53 9.21 -11.39
CA PHE A 327 19.51 9.99 -12.10
C PHE A 327 20.09 11.09 -13.01
N ALA A 328 21.41 11.21 -13.13
CA ALA A 328 22.05 12.25 -13.96
C ALA A 328 21.56 12.28 -15.42
N LYS A 329 21.26 11.12 -15.98
CA LYS A 329 20.79 10.96 -17.37
C LYS A 329 19.41 10.33 -17.44
N THR A 330 18.59 10.50 -16.42
CA THR A 330 17.25 9.92 -16.33
C THR A 330 16.22 10.87 -16.94
N ALA A 331 15.49 10.37 -17.92
CA ALA A 331 14.40 11.10 -18.56
C ALA A 331 13.07 10.92 -17.83
N LEU A 332 12.89 9.80 -17.14
CA LEU A 332 11.63 9.45 -16.46
C LEU A 332 11.90 8.39 -15.40
N ALA A 333 11.21 8.52 -14.27
CA ALA A 333 10.99 7.46 -13.30
C ALA A 333 9.49 7.17 -13.21
N ILE A 334 9.09 5.92 -13.33
CA ILE A 334 7.71 5.47 -13.12
C ILE A 334 7.70 4.65 -11.83
N ASN A 335 6.92 5.06 -10.85
CA ASN A 335 6.61 4.27 -9.67
C ASN A 335 5.20 3.69 -9.85
N ILE A 336 5.10 2.37 -9.79
CA ILE A 336 3.84 1.65 -10.04
C ILE A 336 3.33 1.13 -8.71
N GLU A 337 2.34 1.82 -8.16
CA GLU A 337 1.62 1.39 -6.98
C GLU A 337 0.14 1.26 -7.30
N HIS A 338 -0.49 0.19 -6.83
CA HIS A 338 -1.93 -0.07 -6.93
C HIS A 338 -2.51 0.17 -8.33
N PRO A 339 -1.93 -0.37 -9.41
CA PRO A 339 -2.33 -0.01 -10.78
C PRO A 339 -3.71 -0.54 -11.17
N SER A 340 -4.29 -1.40 -10.36
CA SER A 340 -5.60 -2.00 -10.58
C SER A 340 -6.16 -2.54 -9.28
N THR A 341 -7.21 -1.93 -8.77
CA THR A 341 -7.86 -2.36 -7.53
C THR A 341 -9.38 -2.27 -7.62
N VAL A 342 -10.05 -3.11 -6.84
CA VAL A 342 -11.50 -3.02 -6.65
C VAL A 342 -11.76 -2.00 -5.54
N GLN A 343 -12.55 -0.97 -5.86
CA GLN A 343 -12.97 0.02 -4.89
C GLN A 343 -14.27 -0.39 -4.21
N THR A 344 -14.37 -0.12 -2.92
CA THR A 344 -15.62 -0.22 -2.18
C THR A 344 -16.13 1.18 -1.83
N GLN A 345 -17.43 1.36 -1.92
CA GLN A 345 -18.07 2.61 -1.57
C GLN A 345 -19.17 2.37 -0.54
N SER A 346 -19.13 3.10 0.57
CA SER A 346 -20.25 3.15 1.50
C SER A 346 -21.30 4.14 1.01
N ARG A 347 -22.56 3.76 1.12
CA ARG A 347 -23.69 4.64 0.79
C ARG A 347 -24.89 4.33 1.70
N PRO A 348 -25.72 5.31 2.01
CA PRO A 348 -26.97 5.05 2.69
C PRO A 348 -27.85 4.09 1.86
N ARG A 349 -28.50 3.14 2.50
CA ARG A 349 -29.49 2.30 1.84
C ARG A 349 -30.70 3.15 1.43
N TYR A 350 -31.22 2.92 0.23
CA TYR A 350 -32.30 3.73 -0.34
C TYR A 350 -33.56 3.84 0.55
N TYR A 351 -33.93 2.75 1.22
CA TYR A 351 -35.11 2.71 2.09
C TYR A 351 -34.80 2.90 3.58
N ASN A 352 -33.55 2.99 3.98
CA ASN A 352 -33.16 3.18 5.36
C ASN A 352 -31.86 3.98 5.41
N ALA A 353 -31.98 5.28 5.66
CA ALA A 353 -30.85 6.20 5.73
C ALA A 353 -29.91 5.91 6.91
N ASN A 354 -30.34 5.13 7.90
CA ASN A 354 -29.50 4.73 9.04
C ASN A 354 -28.66 3.48 8.77
N GLU A 355 -28.86 2.83 7.62
CA GLU A 355 -28.11 1.66 7.23
C GLU A 355 -27.12 2.00 6.13
N ILE A 356 -25.85 1.71 6.35
CA ILE A 356 -24.80 1.88 5.34
C ILE A 356 -24.65 0.57 4.58
N VAL A 357 -24.76 0.65 3.26
CA VAL A 357 -24.53 -0.47 2.36
C VAL A 357 -23.19 -0.28 1.67
N TRP A 358 -22.35 -1.28 1.76
CA TRP A 358 -21.09 -1.35 1.04
C TRP A 358 -21.31 -1.99 -0.33
N GLY A 359 -20.64 -1.49 -1.34
CA GLY A 359 -20.66 -2.06 -2.67
C GLY A 359 -19.34 -1.84 -3.36
N ASN A 360 -18.90 -2.83 -4.12
CA ASN A 360 -17.72 -2.69 -4.95
C ASN A 360 -18.01 -1.73 -6.10
N THR A 361 -17.10 -0.85 -6.38
CA THR A 361 -17.16 0.10 -7.49
C THR A 361 -15.80 0.23 -8.14
N TYR A 362 -15.80 0.48 -9.45
CA TYR A 362 -14.58 0.83 -10.18
C TYR A 362 -14.40 2.34 -10.05
N MET A 363 -13.42 2.76 -9.28
CA MET A 363 -13.06 4.17 -9.08
C MET A 363 -11.81 4.51 -9.86
N PRO A 364 -11.66 5.78 -10.31
CA PRO A 364 -10.42 6.24 -10.90
C PRO A 364 -9.29 6.22 -9.88
N GLN A 365 -8.12 5.83 -10.35
CA GLN A 365 -6.89 5.92 -9.56
C GLN A 365 -6.36 7.35 -9.58
N GLN A 366 -5.74 7.75 -8.48
CA GLN A 366 -4.99 8.99 -8.44
C GLN A 366 -3.61 8.79 -9.07
N TRP A 367 -3.18 9.77 -9.84
CA TRP A 367 -1.85 9.76 -10.44
C TRP A 367 -1.17 11.13 -10.30
N TYR A 368 0.13 11.07 -10.19
CA TYR A 368 1.02 12.23 -10.15
C TYR A 368 1.96 12.17 -11.36
N ALA A 369 2.20 13.30 -12.01
CA ALA A 369 3.16 13.37 -13.11
C ALA A 369 3.97 14.66 -13.03
N GLY A 370 5.16 14.59 -12.46
CA GLY A 370 6.17 15.64 -12.46
C GLY A 370 5.80 16.95 -11.75
N GLY A 371 4.61 17.02 -11.15
CA GLY A 371 4.11 18.24 -10.51
C GLY A 371 3.92 19.41 -11.47
N PRO A 372 3.64 20.63 -10.93
CA PRO A 372 3.39 21.83 -11.72
C PRO A 372 4.56 22.27 -12.60
N SER A 373 5.77 21.91 -12.27
CA SER A 373 6.98 22.27 -13.02
C SER A 373 7.19 21.49 -14.31
N ARG A 374 6.37 20.43 -14.56
CA ARG A 374 6.51 19.51 -15.72
C ARG A 374 5.17 19.25 -16.42
N PRO A 375 4.51 20.31 -16.97
CA PRO A 375 3.18 20.16 -17.57
C PRO A 375 3.18 19.26 -18.82
N GLU A 376 4.32 19.13 -19.51
CA GLU A 376 4.45 18.22 -20.64
C GLU A 376 4.30 16.75 -20.19
N LEU A 377 4.88 16.39 -19.05
CA LEU A 377 4.78 15.05 -18.51
C LEU A 377 3.35 14.74 -18.06
N GLN A 378 2.67 15.72 -17.44
CA GLN A 378 1.26 15.60 -17.10
C GLN A 378 0.38 15.35 -18.32
N SER A 379 0.62 16.10 -19.39
CA SER A 379 -0.13 15.94 -20.65
C SER A 379 0.10 14.58 -21.29
N ILE A 380 1.33 14.09 -21.30
CA ILE A 380 1.68 12.76 -21.81
C ILE A 380 0.95 11.68 -21.00
N ALA A 381 1.02 11.75 -19.68
CA ALA A 381 0.38 10.78 -18.78
C ALA A 381 -1.15 10.78 -18.95
N ALA A 382 -1.79 11.95 -18.89
CA ALA A 382 -3.23 12.08 -19.05
C ALA A 382 -3.74 11.51 -20.38
N ASN A 383 -3.03 11.81 -21.47
CA ASN A 383 -3.40 11.30 -22.81
C ASN A 383 -3.25 9.77 -22.89
N ALA A 384 -2.20 9.21 -22.30
CA ALA A 384 -1.98 7.76 -22.31
C ALA A 384 -3.03 7.02 -21.48
N PHE A 385 -3.31 7.48 -20.25
CA PHE A 385 -4.35 6.88 -19.41
C PHE A 385 -5.73 6.96 -20.05
N LYS A 386 -6.10 8.12 -20.57
CA LYS A 386 -7.35 8.30 -21.32
C LYS A 386 -7.45 7.37 -22.52
N LEU A 387 -6.36 7.20 -23.27
CA LEU A 387 -6.33 6.39 -24.49
C LEU A 387 -6.70 4.93 -24.22
N PHE A 388 -6.24 4.36 -23.12
CA PHE A 388 -6.46 2.95 -22.78
C PHE A 388 -7.59 2.72 -21.78
N GLY A 389 -8.38 3.75 -21.45
CA GLY A 389 -9.50 3.63 -20.53
C GLY A 389 -9.10 3.42 -19.08
N ALA A 390 -7.84 3.68 -18.74
CA ALA A 390 -7.43 3.78 -17.36
C ALA A 390 -7.96 5.09 -16.80
N THR A 391 -9.04 5.00 -16.04
CA THR A 391 -9.71 6.18 -15.47
C THR A 391 -8.92 6.63 -14.26
N MET A 392 -8.27 7.77 -14.38
CA MET A 392 -7.38 8.29 -13.35
C MET A 392 -7.60 9.77 -13.12
N ASP A 393 -7.54 10.19 -11.85
CA ASP A 393 -7.59 11.58 -11.46
C ASP A 393 -6.18 12.12 -11.21
N LEU A 394 -5.88 13.30 -11.74
CA LEU A 394 -4.63 13.98 -11.45
C LEU A 394 -4.57 14.34 -9.97
N TYR A 395 -3.53 13.90 -9.27
CA TYR A 395 -3.28 14.27 -7.89
C TYR A 395 -2.92 15.77 -7.81
N PRO A 396 -3.73 16.58 -7.12
CA PRO A 396 -3.66 18.04 -7.21
C PRO A 396 -2.59 18.65 -6.28
N SER A 397 -1.43 18.03 -6.17
CA SER A 397 -0.36 18.43 -5.27
C SER A 397 0.95 18.60 -6.03
N PRO A 398 1.83 19.56 -5.61
CA PRO A 398 3.18 19.66 -6.14
C PRO A 398 4.09 18.51 -5.69
N VAL A 399 3.66 17.70 -4.73
CA VAL A 399 4.33 16.49 -4.25
C VAL A 399 3.49 15.26 -4.59
N PRO A 400 4.10 14.08 -4.82
CA PRO A 400 3.35 12.86 -5.06
C PRO A 400 2.54 12.45 -3.82
N PRO A 401 1.57 11.53 -3.96
CA PRO A 401 0.95 10.89 -2.82
C PRO A 401 1.99 10.15 -1.97
N ALA A 402 1.58 9.67 -0.80
CA ALA A 402 2.44 8.87 0.08
C ALA A 402 2.79 7.54 -0.61
N SER A 403 3.96 7.48 -1.21
CA SER A 403 4.48 6.39 -2.03
C SER A 403 6.00 6.38 -2.00
N ASP A 404 6.64 5.40 -2.63
CA ASP A 404 8.09 5.39 -2.78
C ASP A 404 8.62 6.59 -3.58
N MET A 405 7.84 7.07 -4.56
CA MET A 405 8.16 8.28 -5.33
C MET A 405 8.38 9.50 -4.44
N SER A 406 7.72 9.59 -3.29
CA SER A 406 7.87 10.69 -2.33
C SER A 406 9.33 10.88 -1.86
N SER A 407 10.13 9.83 -1.92
CA SER A 407 11.55 9.85 -1.53
C SER A 407 12.44 10.52 -2.58
N PHE A 408 12.12 10.43 -3.88
CA PHE A 408 13.04 10.83 -4.94
C PHE A 408 12.44 11.73 -6.05
N PHE A 409 11.14 12.09 -6.00
CA PHE A 409 10.47 12.91 -7.02
C PHE A 409 11.16 14.26 -7.30
N ARG A 410 11.87 14.79 -6.32
CA ARG A 410 12.60 16.06 -6.42
C ARG A 410 13.84 15.97 -7.32
N PHE A 411 14.37 14.78 -7.52
CA PHE A 411 15.63 14.51 -8.17
C PHE A 411 15.48 13.97 -9.59
N VAL A 412 14.27 13.54 -9.96
CA VAL A 412 14.00 12.89 -11.24
C VAL A 412 12.57 13.25 -11.71
N PRO A 413 12.36 13.44 -13.02
CA PRO A 413 11.00 13.54 -13.55
C PRO A 413 10.25 12.25 -13.28
N GLY A 414 9.14 12.32 -12.55
CA GLY A 414 8.45 11.14 -12.05
C GLY A 414 6.98 11.06 -12.43
N ILE A 415 6.52 9.84 -12.68
CA ILE A 415 5.12 9.46 -12.70
C ILE A 415 4.90 8.47 -11.58
N ASP A 416 3.84 8.66 -10.84
CA ASP A 416 3.44 7.82 -9.73
C ASP A 416 1.94 7.55 -9.85
N THR A 417 1.55 6.31 -9.59
CA THR A 417 0.16 5.95 -9.38
C THR A 417 0.05 5.45 -7.96
N SER A 418 -0.90 5.94 -7.24
CA SER A 418 -1.20 5.47 -5.91
C SER A 418 -2.69 5.56 -5.68
N GLU A 419 -3.24 4.57 -5.05
CA GLU A 419 -4.64 4.50 -4.77
C GLU A 419 -4.89 3.91 -3.40
N PHE A 420 -5.65 4.65 -2.59
CA PHE A 420 -6.20 4.09 -1.37
C PHE A 420 -7.52 3.41 -1.69
N HIS A 421 -7.58 2.11 -1.45
CA HIS A 421 -8.80 1.33 -1.57
C HIS A 421 -9.15 0.70 -0.22
N HIS A 422 -10.41 0.36 -0.01
CA HIS A 422 -10.88 -0.08 1.31
C HIS A 422 -10.32 -1.44 1.74
N TYR A 423 -9.82 -2.26 0.81
CA TYR A 423 -9.14 -3.53 1.13
C TYR A 423 -7.67 -3.36 1.49
N PHE A 424 -7.12 -2.16 1.29
CA PHE A 424 -5.73 -1.80 1.56
C PHE A 424 -5.27 -2.29 2.93
N HIS A 425 -4.16 -3.00 2.99
CA HIS A 425 -3.58 -3.57 4.21
C HIS A 425 -4.49 -4.53 4.98
N THR A 426 -5.51 -5.11 4.37
CA THR A 426 -6.38 -6.09 5.02
C THR A 426 -6.12 -7.50 4.54
N ASP A 427 -6.52 -8.49 5.35
CA ASP A 427 -6.50 -9.90 4.95
C ASP A 427 -7.57 -10.24 3.88
N LEU A 428 -8.40 -9.27 3.49
CA LEU A 428 -9.35 -9.35 2.36
C LEU A 428 -8.75 -8.82 1.05
N GLU A 429 -7.58 -8.24 1.06
CA GLU A 429 -6.87 -7.76 -0.12
C GLU A 429 -6.22 -8.94 -0.86
N THR A 430 -7.04 -9.72 -1.55
CA THR A 430 -6.65 -10.95 -2.23
C THR A 430 -6.44 -10.73 -3.74
N PRO A 431 -5.87 -11.69 -4.50
CA PRO A 431 -5.73 -11.56 -5.95
C PRO A 431 -7.04 -11.22 -6.69
N GLN A 432 -8.19 -11.60 -6.13
CA GLN A 432 -9.51 -11.27 -6.68
C GLN A 432 -9.83 -9.76 -6.61
N THR A 433 -9.19 -9.02 -5.72
CA THR A 433 -9.35 -7.56 -5.63
C THR A 433 -8.47 -6.79 -6.62
N VAL A 434 -7.72 -7.49 -7.48
CA VAL A 434 -6.87 -6.92 -8.52
C VAL A 434 -7.38 -7.34 -9.91
N PRO A 435 -8.30 -6.59 -10.54
CA PRO A 435 -8.82 -6.93 -11.87
C PRO A 435 -7.72 -6.97 -12.93
N TRP A 436 -7.62 -8.06 -13.67
CA TRP A 436 -6.65 -8.16 -14.78
C TRP A 436 -6.88 -7.10 -15.87
N THR A 437 -8.12 -6.65 -16.04
CA THR A 437 -8.48 -5.60 -17.02
C THR A 437 -7.83 -4.26 -16.69
N GLY A 438 -7.75 -3.91 -15.42
CA GLY A 438 -7.08 -2.70 -14.97
C GLY A 438 -5.56 -2.81 -15.08
N LEU A 439 -4.97 -3.99 -14.76
CA LEU A 439 -3.54 -4.25 -15.01
C LEU A 439 -3.19 -4.05 -16.48
N GLU A 440 -4.03 -4.55 -17.40
CA GLU A 440 -3.84 -4.39 -18.83
C GLU A 440 -3.88 -2.91 -19.26
N ALA A 441 -4.91 -2.20 -18.84
CA ALA A 441 -5.10 -0.80 -19.20
C ALA A 441 -3.96 0.10 -18.69
N SER A 442 -3.61 -0.03 -17.43
CA SER A 442 -2.55 0.76 -16.79
C SER A 442 -1.18 0.45 -17.39
N THR A 443 -0.87 -0.83 -17.62
CA THR A 443 0.43 -1.23 -18.20
C THR A 443 0.58 -0.73 -19.64
N ARG A 444 -0.49 -0.78 -20.45
CA ARG A 444 -0.50 -0.17 -21.79
C ARG A 444 -0.25 1.33 -21.73
N ALA A 445 -0.87 2.02 -20.77
CA ALA A 445 -0.64 3.44 -20.57
C ALA A 445 0.82 3.74 -20.19
N TYR A 446 1.44 2.98 -19.31
CA TYR A 446 2.87 3.15 -18.97
C TYR A 446 3.77 2.91 -20.19
N ALA A 447 3.52 1.87 -20.98
CA ALA A 447 4.26 1.64 -22.23
C ALA A 447 4.14 2.83 -23.19
N LYS A 448 2.92 3.35 -23.35
CA LYS A 448 2.67 4.54 -24.18
C LYS A 448 3.39 5.79 -23.67
N ILE A 449 3.41 6.00 -22.36
CA ILE A 449 4.13 7.11 -21.74
C ILE A 449 5.63 7.01 -22.04
N ILE A 450 6.22 5.82 -21.92
CA ILE A 450 7.62 5.58 -22.26
C ILE A 450 7.89 5.92 -23.72
N ASP A 451 7.03 5.50 -24.64
CA ASP A 451 7.17 5.80 -26.06
C ASP A 451 7.10 7.31 -26.34
N GLU A 452 6.16 8.04 -25.73
CA GLU A 452 6.05 9.48 -25.90
C GLU A 452 7.27 10.22 -25.32
N VAL A 453 7.74 9.80 -24.14
CA VAL A 453 8.96 10.35 -23.53
C VAL A 453 10.19 10.07 -24.40
N ASN A 454 10.25 8.90 -25.04
CA ASN A 454 11.35 8.54 -25.95
C ASN A 454 11.42 9.41 -27.20
N LYS A 455 10.35 10.08 -27.62
CA LYS A 455 10.36 11.03 -28.76
C LYS A 455 11.04 12.35 -28.41
N LEU A 456 11.16 12.68 -27.14
CA LEU A 456 11.66 13.98 -26.66
C LEU A 456 13.12 13.89 -26.20
N PRO A 457 13.92 14.95 -26.38
CA PRO A 457 15.30 14.97 -25.87
C PRO A 457 15.31 15.02 -24.33
N LEU A 458 16.39 14.49 -23.73
CA LEU A 458 16.57 14.46 -22.27
C LEU A 458 16.32 15.84 -21.62
N ARG A 459 16.83 16.91 -22.22
CA ARG A 459 16.67 18.29 -21.74
C ARG A 459 15.22 18.75 -21.62
N ALA A 460 14.26 18.10 -22.29
CA ALA A 460 12.84 18.44 -22.20
C ALA A 460 12.28 18.17 -20.81
N PHE A 461 12.84 17.20 -20.08
CA PHE A 461 12.37 16.77 -18.76
C PHE A 461 13.28 17.20 -17.61
N GLN A 462 14.57 17.40 -17.88
CA GLN A 462 15.51 17.81 -16.83
C GLN A 462 15.17 19.20 -16.30
N ARG A 463 15.14 19.31 -15.00
CA ARG A 463 14.95 20.54 -14.23
C ARG A 463 15.99 20.57 -13.12
N PRO A 464 16.33 21.72 -12.57
CA PRO A 464 17.07 21.81 -11.31
C PRO A 464 16.36 20.99 -10.23
N GLU A 465 17.15 20.50 -9.27
CA GLU A 465 16.59 19.82 -8.09
C GLU A 465 15.56 20.73 -7.41
N GLU A 466 14.35 20.21 -7.18
CA GLU A 466 13.29 20.98 -6.56
C GLU A 466 13.59 21.22 -5.07
N PRO A 467 13.33 22.41 -4.54
CA PRO A 467 13.52 22.68 -3.12
C PRO A 467 12.62 21.77 -2.28
N THR A 468 13.05 21.49 -1.06
CA THR A 468 12.19 20.77 -0.10
C THR A 468 10.91 21.58 0.10
N PRO A 469 9.73 21.01 -0.14
CA PRO A 469 8.48 21.70 0.16
C PRO A 469 8.48 22.09 1.65
N THR A 470 8.31 23.37 1.94
CA THR A 470 7.98 23.78 3.30
C THR A 470 6.58 23.22 3.57
N GLN A 471 6.48 22.20 4.42
CA GLN A 471 5.17 21.76 4.87
C GLN A 471 4.48 22.98 5.51
N PRO A 472 3.26 23.33 5.06
CA PRO A 472 2.45 24.23 5.86
C PRO A 472 2.34 23.58 7.24
N GLY A 473 2.70 24.32 8.28
CA GLY A 473 2.82 23.83 9.64
C GLY A 473 1.64 22.90 9.99
N ARG A 474 1.98 21.69 10.41
CA ARG A 474 1.03 20.71 10.93
C ARG A 474 0.57 21.12 12.31
#